data_12b3e57a9cbe57bb1cf3130d80f9b87e
#
_entry.id   12b3e57a9cbe57bb1cf3130d80f9b87e
#
_cell.length_a   1.000
_cell.length_b   1.000
_cell.length_c   1.000
_cell.angle_alpha   90.00
_cell.angle_beta   90.00
_cell.angle_gamma   90.00
#
_symmetry.space_group_name_H-M   'P 1'
#
loop_
_entity.id
_entity.type
_entity.pdbx_description
1 polymer ?
#
loop_
_entity_poly.entity_id
_entity_poly.type
_entity_poly.pdbx_seq_one_letter_code
_entity_poly.pdbx_strand_id
1 'polypeptide(L)'
;MSQTFHGRDVFAPAAAHLARGVRLEHFGPPVLDPVRLDLPAAREEGGELVGEVIAEDRFGNLITSLTAEGMARLAGGATVEVEVGDRRLGPLKASYAGAEPGVAAPIIGSQGRLEIFVREGSA
;
A
#
# COMPACT_ATOMS: atom_id res chain seq x y z
N MET A 1 -14.67 11.52 27.16
CA MET A 1 -14.09 10.96 25.92
C MET A 1 -13.88 12.12 24.94
N SER A 2 -12.68 12.31 24.42
CA SER A 2 -12.40 13.36 23.45
C SER A 2 -12.93 13.01 22.07
N GLN A 3 -13.39 14.01 21.30
CA GLN A 3 -13.84 13.80 19.91
C GLN A 3 -12.66 13.59 18.93
N THR A 4 -11.43 13.86 19.35
CA THR A 4 -10.23 13.80 18.48
C THR A 4 -9.17 12.81 18.95
N PHE A 5 -9.22 12.36 20.20
CA PHE A 5 -8.23 11.45 20.78
C PHE A 5 -8.74 10.01 20.93
N HIS A 6 -9.38 9.48 19.87
CA HIS A 6 -9.95 8.13 19.91
C HIS A 6 -8.88 7.05 20.13
N GLY A 7 -7.66 7.24 19.67
CA GLY A 7 -6.54 6.34 19.96
C GLY A 7 -6.33 6.14 21.45
N ARG A 8 -6.27 7.25 22.22
CA ARG A 8 -6.09 7.25 23.67
C ARG A 8 -7.34 6.79 24.42
N ASP A 9 -8.52 7.31 24.05
CA ASP A 9 -9.74 7.22 24.87
C ASP A 9 -10.60 6.00 24.53
N VAL A 10 -10.43 5.41 23.34
CA VAL A 10 -11.20 4.27 22.84
C VAL A 10 -10.31 3.07 22.50
N PHE A 11 -9.37 3.24 21.57
CA PHE A 11 -8.65 2.10 21.03
C PHE A 11 -7.63 1.51 22.01
N ALA A 12 -6.89 2.33 22.73
CA ALA A 12 -5.93 1.82 23.72
C ALA A 12 -6.62 1.09 24.88
N PRO A 13 -7.69 1.62 25.52
CA PRO A 13 -8.47 0.88 26.51
C PRO A 13 -9.09 -0.42 25.96
N ALA A 14 -9.67 -0.40 24.76
CA ALA A 14 -10.23 -1.60 24.14
C ALA A 14 -9.17 -2.68 23.92
N ALA A 15 -8.02 -2.30 23.39
CA ALA A 15 -6.89 -3.22 23.20
C ALA A 15 -6.41 -3.82 24.52
N ALA A 16 -6.31 -3.01 25.59
CA ALA A 16 -5.93 -3.48 26.91
C ALA A 16 -6.94 -4.48 27.50
N HIS A 17 -8.23 -4.26 27.31
CA HIS A 17 -9.27 -5.20 27.73
C HIS A 17 -9.23 -6.51 26.95
N LEU A 18 -9.04 -6.46 25.62
CA LEU A 18 -8.86 -7.63 24.76
C LEU A 18 -7.63 -8.46 25.19
N ALA A 19 -6.51 -7.79 25.45
CA ALA A 19 -5.29 -8.46 25.93
C ALA A 19 -5.46 -9.16 27.30
N ARG A 20 -6.41 -8.70 28.10
CA ARG A 20 -6.80 -9.33 29.38
C ARG A 20 -7.86 -10.41 29.24
N GLY A 21 -8.24 -10.78 28.02
CA GLY A 21 -9.18 -11.87 27.74
C GLY A 21 -10.67 -11.46 27.83
N VAL A 22 -10.99 -10.16 27.82
CA VAL A 22 -12.39 -9.70 27.72
C VAL A 22 -12.92 -10.12 26.33
N ARG A 23 -14.06 -10.80 26.34
CA ARG A 23 -14.67 -11.31 25.11
C ARG A 23 -15.26 -10.17 24.27
N LEU A 24 -15.24 -10.32 22.94
CA LEU A 24 -15.70 -9.31 21.98
C LEU A 24 -17.16 -8.87 22.22
N GLU A 25 -18.01 -9.78 22.64
CA GLU A 25 -19.44 -9.50 22.90
C GLU A 25 -19.65 -8.45 24.00
N HIS A 26 -18.66 -8.24 24.87
CA HIS A 26 -18.73 -7.21 25.93
C HIS A 26 -18.39 -5.80 25.44
N PHE A 27 -17.89 -5.65 24.20
CA PHE A 27 -17.62 -4.34 23.62
C PHE A 27 -18.83 -3.72 22.91
N GLY A 28 -19.87 -4.51 22.68
CA GLY A 28 -21.12 -4.06 22.06
C GLY A 28 -21.64 -5.03 20.99
N PRO A 29 -22.76 -4.69 20.36
CA PRO A 29 -23.29 -5.49 19.26
C PRO A 29 -22.36 -5.45 18.05
N PRO A 30 -22.37 -6.51 17.20
CA PRO A 30 -21.59 -6.51 15.97
C PRO A 30 -22.11 -5.43 15.01
N VAL A 31 -21.19 -4.73 14.35
CA VAL A 31 -21.50 -3.81 13.25
C VAL A 31 -21.58 -4.64 11.97
N LEU A 32 -22.79 -4.75 11.40
CA LEU A 32 -23.04 -5.57 10.21
C LEU A 32 -22.76 -4.81 8.89
N ASP A 33 -22.75 -3.49 8.95
CA ASP A 33 -22.53 -2.60 7.82
C ASP A 33 -21.45 -1.55 8.15
N PRO A 34 -20.16 -1.96 8.25
CA PRO A 34 -19.08 -1.02 8.50
C PRO A 34 -18.82 -0.18 7.23
N VAL A 35 -18.51 1.11 7.42
CA VAL A 35 -18.02 1.95 6.33
C VAL A 35 -16.70 1.38 5.83
N ARG A 36 -16.62 1.07 4.54
CA ARG A 36 -15.43 0.55 3.86
C ARG A 36 -14.89 1.58 2.89
N LEU A 37 -13.56 1.63 2.78
CA LEU A 37 -12.92 2.37 1.70
C LEU A 37 -12.90 1.47 0.46
N ASP A 38 -13.44 1.98 -0.63
CA ASP A 38 -13.41 1.32 -1.94
C ASP A 38 -12.09 1.69 -2.65
N LEU A 39 -11.02 1.00 -2.27
CA LEU A 39 -9.71 1.20 -2.87
C LEU A 39 -9.62 0.40 -4.17
N PRO A 40 -9.06 0.98 -5.25
CA PRO A 40 -8.83 0.25 -6.48
C PRO A 40 -8.01 -1.01 -6.23
N ALA A 41 -8.46 -2.12 -6.80
CA ALA A 41 -7.76 -3.40 -6.76
C ALA A 41 -6.94 -3.59 -8.05
N ALA A 42 -5.81 -4.29 -7.94
CA ALA A 42 -5.08 -4.75 -9.11
C ALA A 42 -5.91 -5.78 -9.87
N ARG A 43 -5.81 -5.77 -11.20
CA ARG A 43 -6.45 -6.74 -12.09
C ARG A 43 -5.44 -7.33 -13.08
N GLU A 44 -5.70 -8.54 -13.53
CA GLU A 44 -4.89 -9.21 -14.54
C GLU A 44 -5.54 -9.02 -15.91
N GLU A 45 -4.82 -8.44 -16.85
CA GLU A 45 -5.27 -8.21 -18.21
C GLU A 45 -4.15 -8.57 -19.21
N GLY A 46 -4.43 -9.43 -20.17
CA GLY A 46 -3.48 -9.74 -21.24
C GLY A 46 -2.14 -10.34 -20.81
N GLY A 47 -2.04 -10.88 -19.59
CA GLY A 47 -0.77 -11.35 -19.00
C GLY A 47 -0.01 -10.29 -18.24
N GLU A 48 -0.61 -9.12 -18.05
CA GLU A 48 -0.08 -8.01 -17.28
C GLU A 48 -0.88 -7.81 -15.97
N LEU A 49 -0.25 -7.22 -14.96
CA LEU A 49 -0.91 -6.78 -13.74
C LEU A 49 -1.13 -5.27 -13.81
N VAL A 50 -2.39 -4.89 -13.96
CA VAL A 50 -2.81 -3.49 -14.09
C VAL A 50 -3.32 -2.95 -12.77
N GLY A 51 -2.89 -1.75 -12.39
CA GLY A 51 -3.31 -1.08 -11.18
C GLY A 51 -3.31 0.44 -11.32
N GLU A 52 -3.61 1.12 -10.23
CA GLU A 52 -3.75 2.57 -10.18
C GLU A 52 -2.95 3.14 -9.02
N VAL A 53 -2.60 4.43 -9.11
CA VAL A 53 -2.07 5.20 -7.98
C VAL A 53 -3.20 5.41 -6.98
N ILE A 54 -2.98 5.00 -5.73
CA ILE A 54 -3.97 5.11 -4.64
C ILE A 54 -3.61 6.17 -3.60
N ALA A 55 -2.36 6.59 -3.54
CA ALA A 55 -1.89 7.63 -2.63
C ALA A 55 -0.57 8.23 -3.12
N GLU A 56 -0.28 9.42 -2.62
CA GLU A 56 1.04 10.05 -2.67
C GLU A 56 1.53 10.22 -1.23
N ASP A 57 2.78 9.89 -0.97
CA ASP A 57 3.37 10.11 0.34
C ASP A 57 3.98 11.53 0.46
N ARG A 58 4.45 11.88 1.68
CA ARG A 58 5.04 13.20 1.94
C ARG A 58 6.37 13.48 1.22
N PHE A 59 6.94 12.48 0.57
CA PHE A 59 8.18 12.59 -0.21
C PHE A 59 7.88 12.69 -1.72
N GLY A 60 6.61 12.63 -2.10
CA GLY A 60 6.17 12.63 -3.49
C GLY A 60 6.28 11.26 -4.17
N ASN A 61 6.38 10.16 -3.41
CA ASN A 61 6.31 8.83 -3.98
C ASN A 61 4.86 8.45 -4.25
N LEU A 62 4.59 7.87 -5.41
CA LEU A 62 3.27 7.42 -5.80
C LEU A 62 3.07 5.96 -5.37
N ILE A 63 2.16 5.72 -4.43
CA ILE A 63 1.82 4.39 -3.93
C ILE A 63 0.71 3.81 -4.80
N THR A 64 0.88 2.57 -5.28
CA THR A 64 -0.09 1.96 -6.19
C THR A 64 -0.92 0.86 -5.52
N SER A 65 -1.98 0.43 -6.21
CA SER A 65 -2.78 -0.74 -5.83
C SER A 65 -2.06 -2.09 -6.08
N LEU A 66 -0.93 -2.09 -6.81
CA LEU A 66 -0.15 -3.28 -7.14
C LEU A 66 0.62 -3.79 -5.91
N THR A 67 0.50 -5.09 -5.62
CA THR A 67 1.19 -5.71 -4.48
C THR A 67 2.37 -6.56 -4.94
N ALA A 68 3.40 -6.65 -4.10
CA ALA A 68 4.56 -7.52 -4.34
C ALA A 68 4.15 -8.98 -4.56
N GLU A 69 3.16 -9.46 -3.79
CA GLU A 69 2.64 -10.83 -3.93
C GLU A 69 1.96 -11.04 -5.29
N GLY A 70 1.09 -10.10 -5.71
CA GLY A 70 0.42 -10.18 -7.02
C GLY A 70 1.41 -10.18 -8.18
N MET A 71 2.41 -9.31 -8.12
CA MET A 71 3.48 -9.27 -9.12
C MET A 71 4.32 -10.54 -9.14
N ALA A 72 4.72 -11.07 -7.98
CA ALA A 72 5.51 -12.30 -7.89
C ALA A 72 4.74 -13.51 -8.43
N ARG A 73 3.44 -13.59 -8.12
CA ARG A 73 2.56 -14.65 -8.63
C ARG A 73 2.49 -14.63 -10.16
N LEU A 74 2.25 -13.46 -10.76
CA LEU A 74 2.14 -13.34 -12.21
C LEU A 74 3.49 -13.56 -12.91
N ALA A 75 4.58 -13.02 -12.36
CA ALA A 75 5.90 -13.11 -12.95
C ALA A 75 6.47 -14.54 -12.98
N GLY A 76 6.05 -15.43 -12.06
CA GLY A 76 6.53 -16.80 -12.01
C GLY A 76 8.06 -16.96 -11.93
N GLY A 77 8.76 -15.95 -11.40
CA GLY A 77 10.21 -15.87 -11.33
C GLY A 77 10.89 -15.09 -12.46
N ALA A 78 10.13 -14.59 -13.43
CA ALA A 78 10.67 -13.67 -14.45
C ALA A 78 10.91 -12.26 -13.87
N THR A 79 11.72 -11.47 -14.55
CA THR A 79 11.92 -10.05 -14.21
C THR A 79 10.64 -9.27 -14.49
N VAL A 80 10.19 -8.48 -13.51
CA VAL A 80 9.05 -7.59 -13.66
C VAL A 80 9.53 -6.28 -14.28
N GLU A 81 8.91 -5.89 -15.38
CA GLU A 81 9.05 -4.57 -16.00
C GLU A 81 7.84 -3.72 -15.60
N VAL A 82 8.07 -2.45 -15.32
CA VAL A 82 7.02 -1.51 -14.89
C VAL A 82 6.85 -0.40 -15.91
N GLU A 83 5.59 -0.15 -16.26
CA GLU A 83 5.20 0.94 -17.15
C GLU A 83 4.14 1.83 -16.46
N VAL A 84 4.16 3.12 -16.74
CA VAL A 84 3.18 4.10 -16.25
C VAL A 84 2.72 4.95 -17.43
N GLY A 85 1.48 4.76 -17.86
CA GLY A 85 1.02 5.30 -19.14
C GLY A 85 1.92 4.83 -20.27
N ASP A 86 2.46 5.75 -21.06
CA ASP A 86 3.37 5.45 -22.18
C ASP A 86 4.86 5.39 -21.78
N ARG A 87 5.15 5.45 -20.48
CA ARG A 87 6.53 5.48 -19.98
C ARG A 87 6.95 4.15 -19.41
N ARG A 88 8.01 3.57 -19.94
CA ARG A 88 8.68 2.43 -19.36
C ARG A 88 9.67 2.91 -18.29
N LEU A 89 9.47 2.44 -17.05
CA LEU A 89 10.32 2.73 -15.90
C LEU A 89 11.40 1.66 -15.68
N GLY A 90 11.28 0.52 -16.36
CA GLY A 90 12.19 -0.61 -16.24
C GLY A 90 11.94 -1.50 -15.02
N PRO A 91 12.92 -2.29 -14.62
CA PRO A 91 12.75 -3.25 -13.53
C PRO A 91 12.76 -2.60 -12.15
N LEU A 92 12.22 -3.34 -11.18
CA LEU A 92 12.18 -2.94 -9.76
C LEU A 92 13.61 -2.65 -9.25
N LYS A 93 13.74 -1.55 -8.53
CA LYS A 93 14.97 -1.20 -7.81
C LYS A 93 15.02 -1.89 -6.45
N ALA A 94 16.21 -2.30 -6.03
CA ALA A 94 16.43 -2.90 -4.71
C ALA A 94 16.44 -1.84 -3.58
N SER A 95 16.73 -0.57 -3.92
CA SER A 95 16.72 0.54 -2.98
C SER A 95 16.54 1.87 -3.72
N TYR A 96 16.16 2.92 -2.98
CA TYR A 96 16.06 4.27 -3.52
C TYR A 96 17.40 4.79 -4.08
N ALA A 97 18.52 4.41 -3.46
CA ALA A 97 19.87 4.78 -3.93
C ALA A 97 20.25 4.12 -5.27
N GLY A 98 19.55 3.06 -5.67
CA GLY A 98 19.79 2.37 -6.94
C GLY A 98 19.19 3.07 -8.18
N ALA A 99 18.49 4.20 -7.99
CA ALA A 99 17.97 5.01 -9.09
C ALA A 99 18.88 6.20 -9.37
N GLU A 100 18.87 6.66 -10.62
CA GLU A 100 19.52 7.91 -11.01
C GLU A 100 18.74 9.10 -10.44
N PRO A 101 19.41 10.17 -9.95
CA PRO A 101 18.75 11.38 -9.49
C PRO A 101 17.85 11.99 -10.56
N GLY A 102 16.63 12.40 -10.18
CA GLY A 102 15.67 13.02 -11.08
C GLY A 102 14.96 12.06 -12.05
N VAL A 103 15.26 10.76 -12.00
CA VAL A 103 14.63 9.74 -12.85
C VAL A 103 13.63 8.92 -12.06
N ALA A 104 12.38 8.83 -12.59
CA ALA A 104 11.35 7.99 -11.99
C ALA A 104 11.72 6.50 -12.06
N ALA A 105 11.54 5.79 -10.97
CA ALA A 105 11.88 4.38 -10.85
C ALA A 105 10.88 3.63 -9.96
N PRO A 106 10.66 2.33 -10.23
CA PRO A 106 9.77 1.49 -9.43
C PRO A 106 10.52 0.79 -8.29
N ILE A 107 9.86 0.67 -7.13
CA ILE A 107 10.36 -0.08 -5.97
C ILE A 107 9.19 -0.75 -5.23
N ILE A 108 9.47 -1.80 -4.47
CA ILE A 108 8.52 -2.32 -3.49
C ILE A 108 8.75 -1.58 -2.16
N GLY A 109 7.76 -0.80 -1.75
CA GLY A 109 7.79 -0.07 -0.50
C GLY A 109 7.58 -0.95 0.73
N SER A 110 7.69 -0.35 1.90
CA SER A 110 7.60 -1.03 3.20
C SER A 110 6.24 -1.70 3.48
N GLN A 111 5.21 -1.27 2.78
CA GLN A 111 3.86 -1.85 2.87
C GLN A 111 3.61 -2.98 1.86
N GLY A 112 4.65 -3.45 1.14
CA GLY A 112 4.54 -4.49 0.13
C GLY A 112 3.77 -4.06 -1.13
N ARG A 113 3.71 -2.77 -1.42
CA ARG A 113 3.11 -2.23 -2.63
C ARG A 113 4.17 -1.70 -3.59
N LEU A 114 3.85 -1.71 -4.87
CA LEU A 114 4.65 -0.99 -5.86
C LEU A 114 4.53 0.51 -5.60
N GLU A 115 5.65 1.16 -5.49
CA GLU A 115 5.79 2.61 -5.40
C GLU A 115 6.60 3.11 -6.59
N ILE A 116 6.21 4.28 -7.12
CA ILE A 116 7.02 5.02 -8.09
C ILE A 116 7.65 6.18 -7.34
N PHE A 117 8.95 6.29 -7.43
CA PHE A 117 9.70 7.34 -6.76
C PHE A 117 10.65 8.06 -7.70
N VAL A 118 11.06 9.27 -7.33
CA VAL A 118 12.15 10.01 -7.96
C VAL A 118 13.19 10.33 -6.91
N ARG A 119 14.42 9.82 -7.09
CA ARG A 119 15.51 10.13 -6.18
C ARG A 119 15.83 11.63 -6.27
N GLU A 120 15.86 12.33 -5.12
CA GLU A 120 16.08 13.77 -5.04
C GLU A 120 15.02 14.61 -5.79
N GLY A 121 13.78 14.11 -5.86
CA GLY A 121 12.65 14.75 -6.52
C GLY A 121 11.31 14.18 -6.09
N SER A 122 10.25 14.53 -6.84
CA SER A 122 8.89 13.99 -6.70
C SER A 122 8.51 13.23 -7.97
N ALA A 123 7.77 12.14 -7.84
CA ALA A 123 7.28 11.32 -8.93
C ALA A 123 6.01 11.90 -9.60
#